data_315a8553b5d5308a19c15f5aedc93839
#
_entry.id   315a8553b5d5308a19c15f5aedc93839
#
_cell.length_a   1.000
_cell.length_b   1.000
_cell.length_c   1.000
_cell.angle_alpha   90.00
_cell.angle_beta   90.00
_cell.angle_gamma   90.00
#
_symmetry.space_group_name_H-M   'P 1'
#
loop_
_entity.id
_entity.type
_entity.pdbx_description
1 polymer ?
#
loop_
_entity_poly.entity_id
_entity_poly.type
_entity_poly.pdbx_seq_one_letter_code
_entity_poly.pdbx_strand_id
1 'polypeptide(L)'
;MKTTFLFGLGFLIACGGVFAQETYPGGIVYDPKAAFKIDAPAGWVLDNSAGAEQGLPCVLYPKGSTWSDAKAIMYAKIAGTDYEDVGKFVAMAIQQMEKVHGKPKEKVDSGKTGDGQSYFINEYPATKSYSQWERVAYIQLPKAVAYIVFSARDEASYRKNFPALNEALKSFAYMKVEGDHKQH
;
A
#
# COMPACT_ATOMS: atom_id res chain seq x y z
N MET A 1 7.94 32.76 9.48
CA MET A 1 8.66 31.48 9.61
C MET A 1 7.94 30.47 8.72
N LYS A 2 8.53 30.12 7.56
CA LYS A 2 7.96 29.12 6.65
C LYS A 2 8.43 27.74 7.14
N THR A 3 7.54 26.97 7.77
CA THR A 3 7.85 25.60 8.19
C THR A 3 7.71 24.69 6.97
N THR A 4 8.84 24.36 6.36
CA THR A 4 8.92 23.38 5.26
C THR A 4 8.65 21.99 5.85
N PHE A 5 7.48 21.46 5.59
CA PHE A 5 7.14 20.07 5.91
C PHE A 5 7.86 19.16 4.91
N LEU A 6 8.97 18.58 5.32
CA LEU A 6 9.56 17.46 4.61
C LEU A 6 8.74 16.22 4.94
N PHE A 7 7.81 15.86 4.06
CA PHE A 7 7.24 14.53 4.04
C PHE A 7 8.35 13.56 3.61
N GLY A 8 8.92 12.88 4.58
CA GLY A 8 9.82 11.77 4.30
C GLY A 8 9.01 10.57 3.81
N LEU A 9 8.48 10.66 2.59
CA LEU A 9 7.86 9.52 1.91
C LEU A 9 8.99 8.65 1.36
N GLY A 10 9.67 7.96 2.25
CA GLY A 10 10.83 7.14 1.94
C GLY A 10 10.46 5.76 1.42
N PHE A 11 9.57 5.65 0.44
CA PHE A 11 9.39 4.41 -0.29
C PHE A 11 9.59 4.65 -1.79
N LEU A 12 10.75 5.17 -2.15
CA LEU A 12 11.22 5.14 -3.52
C LEU A 12 11.93 3.80 -3.75
N ILE A 13 11.16 2.77 -4.08
CA ILE A 13 11.70 1.63 -4.80
C ILE A 13 12.00 2.14 -6.21
N ALA A 14 13.19 2.65 -6.43
CA ALA A 14 13.72 2.93 -7.75
C ALA A 14 14.07 1.60 -8.42
N CYS A 15 13.06 0.84 -8.85
CA CYS A 15 13.25 -0.20 -9.86
C CYS A 15 12.91 0.42 -11.20
N GLY A 16 13.90 0.47 -12.09
CA GLY A 16 13.78 1.05 -13.40
C GLY A 16 12.63 0.44 -14.21
N GLY A 17 11.83 1.31 -14.79
CA GLY A 17 10.63 1.02 -15.56
C GLY A 17 9.44 1.68 -14.91
N VAL A 18 9.31 3.00 -15.09
CA VAL A 18 8.10 3.74 -14.67
C VAL A 18 7.00 3.40 -15.67
N PHE A 19 6.36 2.24 -15.50
CA PHE A 19 5.02 2.10 -16.01
C PHE A 19 4.12 2.84 -15.03
N ALA A 20 3.52 3.93 -15.48
CA ALA A 20 2.51 4.63 -14.70
C ALA A 20 1.39 3.64 -14.37
N GLN A 21 1.16 3.39 -13.09
CA GLN A 21 0.00 2.63 -12.64
C GLN A 21 -1.25 3.46 -12.92
N GLU A 22 -2.16 2.95 -13.73
CA GLU A 22 -3.41 3.63 -14.01
C GLU A 22 -4.37 3.51 -12.82
N THR A 23 -5.17 4.55 -12.58
CA THR A 23 -6.17 4.61 -11.52
C THR A 23 -7.56 4.61 -12.14
N TYR A 24 -8.49 3.91 -11.48
CA TYR A 24 -9.88 3.85 -11.89
C TYR A 24 -10.79 4.36 -10.76
N PRO A 25 -11.88 5.06 -11.06
CA PRO A 25 -12.85 5.48 -10.05
C PRO A 25 -13.36 4.27 -9.25
N GLY A 26 -13.52 4.42 -7.96
CA GLY A 26 -14.04 3.35 -7.10
C GLY A 26 -12.97 2.43 -6.51
N GLY A 27 -11.70 2.88 -6.42
CA GLY A 27 -10.67 2.13 -5.71
C GLY A 27 -10.09 0.95 -6.47
N ILE A 28 -10.15 0.98 -7.81
CA ILE A 28 -9.50 0.00 -8.66
C ILE A 28 -8.05 0.40 -8.87
N VAL A 29 -7.13 -0.54 -8.59
CA VAL A 29 -5.71 -0.44 -8.90
C VAL A 29 -5.42 -1.42 -10.02
N TYR A 30 -4.85 -0.92 -11.10
CA TYR A 30 -4.57 -1.67 -12.32
C TYR A 30 -3.07 -1.68 -12.65
N ASP A 31 -2.62 -2.81 -13.14
CA ASP A 31 -1.30 -3.05 -13.73
C ASP A 31 -1.51 -4.03 -14.91
N PRO A 32 -0.66 -4.04 -15.95
CA PRO A 32 -0.83 -4.96 -17.08
C PRO A 32 -0.95 -6.45 -16.74
N LYS A 33 -0.46 -6.88 -15.58
CA LYS A 33 -0.53 -8.28 -15.14
C LYS A 33 -1.65 -8.58 -14.15
N ALA A 34 -2.17 -7.57 -13.47
CA ALA A 34 -3.15 -7.75 -12.42
C ALA A 34 -3.97 -6.48 -12.16
N ALA A 35 -5.16 -6.65 -11.65
CA ALA A 35 -5.93 -5.56 -11.08
C ALA A 35 -6.60 -6.02 -9.79
N PHE A 36 -6.97 -5.08 -8.95
CA PHE A 36 -7.81 -5.34 -7.78
C PHE A 36 -8.65 -4.11 -7.45
N LYS A 37 -9.73 -4.33 -6.73
CA LYS A 37 -10.48 -3.25 -6.10
C LYS A 37 -10.40 -3.36 -4.59
N ILE A 38 -10.51 -2.21 -3.92
CA ILE A 38 -10.74 -2.09 -2.48
C ILE A 38 -11.79 -1.02 -2.23
N ASP A 39 -12.51 -1.11 -1.10
CA ASP A 39 -13.45 -0.09 -0.66
C ASP A 39 -12.83 0.71 0.51
N ALA A 40 -13.30 1.95 0.69
CA ALA A 40 -12.91 2.74 1.84
C ALA A 40 -13.46 2.10 3.13
N PRO A 41 -12.64 1.90 4.17
CA PRO A 41 -13.12 1.50 5.48
C PRO A 41 -14.15 2.49 6.06
N ALA A 42 -14.94 2.03 7.02
CA ALA A 42 -15.90 2.90 7.70
C ALA A 42 -15.20 4.14 8.28
N GLY A 43 -15.71 5.33 7.96
CA GLY A 43 -15.13 6.60 8.40
C GLY A 43 -13.89 7.06 7.62
N TRP A 44 -13.54 6.40 6.52
CA TRP A 44 -12.44 6.77 5.63
C TRP A 44 -12.94 7.28 4.27
N VAL A 45 -12.09 7.99 3.58
CA VAL A 45 -12.24 8.40 2.17
C VAL A 45 -11.24 7.61 1.35
N LEU A 46 -11.66 7.13 0.19
CA LEU A 46 -10.79 6.61 -0.86
C LEU A 46 -10.68 7.68 -1.94
N ASP A 47 -9.45 7.99 -2.34
CA ASP A 47 -9.14 9.06 -3.28
C ASP A 47 -8.11 8.56 -4.30
N ASN A 48 -8.47 8.61 -5.57
CA ASN A 48 -7.59 8.19 -6.67
C ASN A 48 -6.73 9.32 -7.23
N SER A 49 -6.94 10.55 -6.76
CA SER A 49 -6.25 11.74 -7.28
C SER A 49 -5.20 12.29 -6.34
N ALA A 50 -5.46 12.29 -5.03
CA ALA A 50 -4.62 12.96 -4.04
C ALA A 50 -3.18 12.42 -3.94
N GLY A 51 -2.94 11.18 -4.32
CA GLY A 51 -1.61 10.55 -4.35
C GLY A 51 -0.95 10.50 -5.72
N ALA A 52 -1.61 10.99 -6.78
CA ALA A 52 -1.18 10.79 -8.16
C ALA A 52 0.22 11.35 -8.46
N GLU A 53 0.55 12.54 -7.98
CA GLU A 53 1.89 13.15 -8.15
C GLU A 53 3.02 12.35 -7.47
N GLN A 54 2.66 11.48 -6.52
CA GLN A 54 3.59 10.59 -5.80
C GLN A 54 3.61 9.19 -6.40
N GLY A 55 2.91 8.94 -7.51
CA GLY A 55 2.76 7.64 -8.14
C GLY A 55 1.95 6.66 -7.30
N LEU A 56 1.02 7.17 -6.46
CA LEU A 56 0.13 6.38 -5.63
C LEU A 56 -1.27 6.34 -6.26
N PRO A 57 -1.68 5.22 -6.85
CA PRO A 57 -2.91 5.14 -7.63
C PRO A 57 -4.19 5.17 -6.78
N CYS A 58 -4.07 4.77 -5.52
CA CYS A 58 -5.20 4.69 -4.61
C CYS A 58 -4.71 5.01 -3.20
N VAL A 59 -5.21 6.09 -2.63
CA VAL A 59 -4.90 6.53 -1.28
C VAL A 59 -6.16 6.61 -0.43
N LEU A 60 -6.00 6.39 0.88
CA LEU A 60 -7.11 6.43 1.82
C LEU A 60 -6.69 7.23 3.06
N TYR A 61 -7.63 8.00 3.61
CA TYR A 61 -7.44 8.80 4.81
C TYR A 61 -8.76 8.98 5.56
N PRO A 62 -8.75 9.29 6.88
CA PRO A 62 -9.98 9.47 7.65
C PRO A 62 -10.82 10.64 7.14
N LYS A 63 -12.14 10.50 7.14
CA LYS A 63 -13.09 11.59 6.83
C LYS A 63 -12.84 12.81 7.73
N GLY A 64 -12.89 14.00 7.13
CA GLY A 64 -12.62 15.26 7.83
C GLY A 64 -11.13 15.64 7.86
N SER A 65 -10.26 14.86 7.23
CA SER A 65 -8.86 15.20 6.95
C SER A 65 -8.59 15.18 5.44
N THR A 66 -7.37 15.49 5.05
CA THR A 66 -6.88 15.37 3.68
C THR A 66 -5.69 14.40 3.63
N TRP A 67 -5.30 13.95 2.43
CA TRP A 67 -4.11 13.11 2.25
C TRP A 67 -2.85 13.74 2.89
N SER A 68 -2.70 15.04 2.82
CA SER A 68 -1.52 15.76 3.29
C SER A 68 -1.49 16.01 4.81
N ASP A 69 -2.65 16.12 5.49
CA ASP A 69 -2.72 16.49 6.91
C ASP A 69 -3.14 15.35 7.83
N ALA A 70 -3.70 14.27 7.27
CA ALA A 70 -4.13 13.11 8.05
C ALA A 70 -3.00 12.53 8.92
N LYS A 71 -3.35 12.16 10.15
CA LYS A 71 -2.41 11.51 11.08
C LYS A 71 -2.23 10.02 10.81
N ALA A 72 -3.14 9.43 10.07
CA ALA A 72 -3.06 8.06 9.58
C ALA A 72 -3.54 8.02 8.14
N ILE A 73 -2.85 7.26 7.31
CA ILE A 73 -3.11 7.12 5.87
C ILE A 73 -2.95 5.66 5.44
N MET A 74 -3.55 5.33 4.31
CA MET A 74 -3.22 4.10 3.59
C MET A 74 -3.01 4.41 2.11
N TYR A 75 -2.23 3.56 1.45
CA TYR A 75 -2.19 3.50 -0.01
C TYR A 75 -2.06 2.06 -0.47
N ALA A 76 -2.56 1.78 -1.67
CA ALA A 76 -2.57 0.46 -2.26
C ALA A 76 -1.88 0.47 -3.63
N LYS A 77 -1.06 -0.54 -3.90
CA LYS A 77 -0.31 -0.69 -5.15
C LYS A 77 -0.18 -2.16 -5.56
N ILE A 78 0.16 -2.37 -6.82
CA ILE A 78 0.72 -3.63 -7.32
C ILE A 78 2.23 -3.44 -7.41
N ALA A 79 3.00 -4.42 -6.97
CA ALA A 79 4.45 -4.46 -7.17
C ALA A 79 4.76 -4.53 -8.67
N GLY A 80 5.89 -3.93 -9.09
CA GLY A 80 6.26 -3.90 -10.49
C GLY A 80 6.26 -5.28 -11.15
N THR A 81 6.18 -5.30 -12.46
CA THR A 81 5.96 -6.51 -13.30
C THR A 81 6.98 -7.64 -13.10
N ASP A 82 8.11 -7.36 -12.46
CA ASP A 82 9.17 -8.35 -12.19
C ASP A 82 8.89 -9.22 -10.95
N TYR A 83 7.84 -8.91 -10.18
CA TYR A 83 7.52 -9.59 -8.94
C TYR A 83 6.22 -10.39 -9.05
N GLU A 84 6.36 -11.69 -9.29
CA GLU A 84 5.25 -12.65 -9.27
C GLU A 84 5.16 -13.43 -7.96
N ASP A 85 6.23 -13.44 -7.16
CA ASP A 85 6.35 -14.14 -5.88
C ASP A 85 6.44 -13.15 -4.71
N VAL A 86 5.51 -13.27 -3.76
CA VAL A 86 5.42 -12.37 -2.61
C VAL A 86 6.66 -12.45 -1.71
N GLY A 87 7.25 -13.64 -1.55
CA GLY A 87 8.43 -13.82 -0.71
C GLY A 87 9.66 -13.08 -1.26
N LYS A 88 9.88 -13.16 -2.58
CA LYS A 88 10.95 -12.41 -3.25
C LYS A 88 10.75 -10.91 -3.16
N PHE A 89 9.53 -10.44 -3.39
CA PHE A 89 9.20 -9.01 -3.25
C PHE A 89 9.45 -8.52 -1.83
N VAL A 90 8.97 -9.24 -0.83
CA VAL A 90 9.11 -8.85 0.59
C VAL A 90 10.57 -8.86 1.04
N ALA A 91 11.36 -9.86 0.64
CA ALA A 91 12.79 -9.89 0.97
C ALA A 91 13.53 -8.65 0.43
N MET A 92 13.24 -8.27 -0.81
CA MET A 92 13.78 -7.05 -1.41
C MET A 92 13.27 -5.79 -0.68
N ALA A 93 11.96 -5.71 -0.40
CA ALA A 93 11.37 -4.57 0.30
C ALA A 93 11.97 -4.39 1.70
N ILE A 94 12.14 -5.46 2.48
CA ILE A 94 12.79 -5.41 3.79
C ILE A 94 14.23 -4.89 3.65
N GLN A 95 15.01 -5.42 2.72
CA GLN A 95 16.40 -4.98 2.50
C GLN A 95 16.51 -3.49 2.18
N GLN A 96 15.56 -2.95 1.40
CA GLN A 96 15.53 -1.54 1.05
C GLN A 96 15.07 -0.66 2.22
N MET A 97 14.07 -1.11 2.95
CA MET A 97 13.48 -0.36 4.06
C MET A 97 14.35 -0.39 5.32
N GLU A 98 15.11 -1.47 5.56
CA GLU A 98 15.85 -1.69 6.80
C GLU A 98 16.80 -0.52 7.15
N LYS A 99 17.36 0.13 6.14
CA LYS A 99 18.28 1.26 6.34
C LYS A 99 17.61 2.49 6.96
N VAL A 100 16.31 2.67 6.74
CA VAL A 100 15.53 3.84 7.19
C VAL A 100 14.59 3.47 8.33
N HIS A 101 13.85 2.38 8.17
CA HIS A 101 12.80 1.94 9.09
C HIS A 101 13.32 0.96 10.16
N GLY A 102 14.52 0.38 9.98
CA GLY A 102 14.98 -0.76 10.79
C GLY A 102 14.27 -2.05 10.39
N LYS A 103 14.57 -3.13 11.12
CA LYS A 103 13.97 -4.45 10.86
C LYS A 103 12.50 -4.47 11.23
N PRO A 104 11.62 -5.01 10.37
CA PRO A 104 10.22 -5.19 10.72
C PRO A 104 10.04 -6.32 11.74
N LYS A 105 8.89 -6.29 12.41
CA LYS A 105 8.29 -7.49 12.98
C LYS A 105 7.54 -8.19 11.85
N GLU A 106 8.07 -9.32 11.41
CA GLU A 106 7.52 -10.04 10.27
C GLU A 106 6.29 -10.85 10.65
N LYS A 107 5.33 -10.91 9.73
CA LYS A 107 4.12 -11.76 9.83
C LYS A 107 3.37 -11.60 11.15
N VAL A 108 3.23 -10.35 11.62
CA VAL A 108 2.48 -10.05 12.85
C VAL A 108 1.00 -10.41 12.74
N ASP A 109 0.51 -10.56 11.50
CA ASP A 109 -0.84 -11.04 11.18
C ASP A 109 -0.84 -11.71 9.80
N SER A 110 -1.81 -12.59 9.54
CA SER A 110 -2.00 -13.25 8.25
C SER A 110 -3.43 -13.74 8.09
N GLY A 111 -3.88 -13.90 6.84
CA GLY A 111 -5.25 -14.35 6.59
C GLY A 111 -5.59 -14.45 5.12
N LYS A 112 -6.88 -14.31 4.86
CA LYS A 112 -7.46 -14.25 3.52
C LYS A 112 -8.17 -12.93 3.31
N THR A 113 -8.03 -12.35 2.12
CA THR A 113 -8.82 -11.23 1.65
C THR A 113 -10.29 -11.63 1.47
N GLY A 114 -11.16 -10.67 1.20
CA GLY A 114 -12.58 -10.95 0.97
C GLY A 114 -12.86 -11.93 -0.16
N ASP A 115 -12.01 -11.97 -1.17
CA ASP A 115 -12.08 -12.91 -2.31
C ASP A 115 -11.17 -14.14 -2.18
N GLY A 116 -10.53 -14.32 -1.02
CA GLY A 116 -9.77 -15.53 -0.69
C GLY A 116 -8.28 -15.52 -1.02
N GLN A 117 -7.69 -14.38 -1.50
CA GLN A 117 -6.25 -14.29 -1.68
C GLN A 117 -5.52 -14.36 -0.33
N SER A 118 -4.36 -15.01 -0.30
CA SER A 118 -3.55 -15.08 0.93
C SER A 118 -2.81 -13.76 1.15
N TYR A 119 -2.79 -13.28 2.40
CA TYR A 119 -1.96 -12.15 2.80
C TYR A 119 -1.22 -12.43 4.10
N PHE A 120 -0.18 -11.66 4.34
CA PHE A 120 0.44 -11.48 5.66
C PHE A 120 0.85 -10.01 5.85
N ILE A 121 1.03 -9.62 7.10
CA ILE A 121 1.35 -8.24 7.49
C ILE A 121 2.68 -8.20 8.20
N ASN A 122 3.56 -7.29 7.77
CA ASN A 122 4.74 -6.89 8.53
C ASN A 122 4.46 -5.55 9.23
N GLU A 123 5.02 -5.38 10.44
CA GLU A 123 4.93 -4.15 11.23
C GLU A 123 6.31 -3.49 11.31
N TYR A 124 6.36 -2.20 11.01
CA TYR A 124 7.55 -1.34 11.11
C TYR A 124 7.29 -0.30 12.20
N PRO A 125 7.78 -0.52 13.44
CA PRO A 125 7.68 0.47 14.51
C PRO A 125 8.48 1.73 14.17
N ALA A 126 8.06 2.87 14.71
CA ALA A 126 8.82 4.10 14.59
C ALA A 126 10.25 3.93 15.17
N THR A 127 11.21 4.55 14.50
CA THR A 127 12.62 4.61 14.92
C THR A 127 13.07 6.05 15.09
N LYS A 128 14.31 6.26 15.54
CA LYS A 128 14.89 7.62 15.62
C LYS A 128 15.07 8.28 14.26
N SER A 129 15.31 7.48 13.22
CA SER A 129 15.49 7.93 11.83
C SER A 129 14.19 8.05 11.05
N TYR A 130 13.15 7.36 11.49
CA TYR A 130 11.84 7.35 10.85
C TYR A 130 10.73 7.30 11.90
N SER A 131 10.03 8.41 12.10
CA SER A 131 9.08 8.59 13.19
C SER A 131 7.69 8.00 12.96
N GLN A 132 7.42 7.45 11.78
CA GLN A 132 6.11 6.88 11.47
C GLN A 132 6.03 5.41 11.89
N TRP A 133 4.84 5.00 12.24
CA TRP A 133 4.46 3.61 12.49
C TRP A 133 3.78 3.06 11.26
N GLU A 134 4.21 1.89 10.77
CA GLU A 134 3.66 1.32 9.55
C GLU A 134 3.28 -0.14 9.71
N ARG A 135 2.26 -0.54 8.96
CA ARG A 135 1.93 -1.93 8.65
C ARG A 135 1.82 -2.06 7.14
N VAL A 136 2.44 -3.10 6.62
CA VAL A 136 2.34 -3.43 5.21
C VAL A 136 1.72 -4.81 5.06
N ALA A 137 0.55 -4.86 4.46
CA ALA A 137 -0.09 -6.10 4.05
C ALA A 137 0.39 -6.48 2.65
N TYR A 138 0.96 -7.65 2.52
CA TYR A 138 1.43 -8.23 1.26
C TYR A 138 0.49 -9.34 0.82
N ILE A 139 -0.03 -9.25 -0.39
CA ILE A 139 -1.08 -10.12 -0.91
C ILE A 139 -0.53 -10.84 -2.14
N GLN A 140 -0.51 -12.17 -2.12
CA GLN A 140 -0.13 -12.96 -3.28
C GLN A 140 -1.29 -13.01 -4.28
N LEU A 141 -1.06 -12.54 -5.49
CA LEU A 141 -1.94 -12.69 -6.64
C LEU A 141 -1.40 -13.80 -7.58
N PRO A 142 -2.20 -14.31 -8.53
CA PRO A 142 -1.76 -15.38 -9.44
C PRO A 142 -0.49 -15.08 -10.24
N LYS A 143 -0.26 -13.83 -10.64
CA LYS A 143 0.90 -13.40 -11.45
C LYS A 143 1.50 -12.07 -11.00
N ALA A 144 1.19 -11.64 -9.78
CA ALA A 144 1.65 -10.36 -9.25
C ALA A 144 1.62 -10.37 -7.72
N VAL A 145 2.14 -9.32 -7.13
CA VAL A 145 2.02 -9.04 -5.71
C VAL A 145 1.29 -7.70 -5.54
N ALA A 146 0.20 -7.70 -4.79
CA ALA A 146 -0.41 -6.46 -4.33
C ALA A 146 0.06 -6.16 -2.90
N TYR A 147 0.08 -4.89 -2.53
CA TYR A 147 0.34 -4.50 -1.15
C TYR A 147 -0.45 -3.25 -0.75
N ILE A 148 -0.81 -3.21 0.53
CA ILE A 148 -1.46 -2.06 1.15
C ILE A 148 -0.58 -1.60 2.29
N VAL A 149 -0.16 -0.34 2.27
CA VAL A 149 0.59 0.30 3.34
C VAL A 149 -0.36 1.11 4.18
N PHE A 150 -0.37 0.85 5.48
CA PHE A 150 -0.94 1.72 6.50
C PHE A 150 0.20 2.43 7.21
N SER A 151 0.12 3.75 7.31
CA SER A 151 1.13 4.58 7.98
C SER A 151 0.47 5.57 8.93
N ALA A 152 1.07 5.80 10.09
CA ALA A 152 0.61 6.77 11.08
C ALA A 152 1.76 7.57 11.66
N ARG A 153 1.52 8.87 11.91
CA ARG A 153 2.53 9.82 12.37
C ARG A 153 2.92 9.68 13.84
N ASP A 154 2.07 9.01 14.63
CA ASP A 154 2.29 8.76 16.06
C ASP A 154 1.62 7.44 16.47
N GLU A 155 2.08 6.91 17.63
CA GLU A 155 1.60 5.62 18.12
C GLU A 155 0.10 5.62 18.48
N ALA A 156 -0.43 6.75 18.99
CA ALA A 156 -1.84 6.85 19.34
C ALA A 156 -2.73 6.78 18.09
N SER A 157 -2.34 7.50 17.03
CA SER A 157 -3.00 7.45 15.72
C SER A 157 -2.87 6.06 15.08
N TYR A 158 -1.69 5.42 15.23
CA TYR A 158 -1.47 4.06 14.78
C TYR A 158 -2.44 3.09 15.46
N ARG A 159 -2.45 3.03 16.81
CA ARG A 159 -3.31 2.12 17.57
C ARG A 159 -4.79 2.32 17.30
N LYS A 160 -5.21 3.57 17.13
CA LYS A 160 -6.60 3.92 16.84
C LYS A 160 -7.06 3.46 15.45
N ASN A 161 -6.18 3.56 14.46
CA ASN A 161 -6.58 3.50 13.04
C ASN A 161 -6.14 2.23 12.31
N PHE A 162 -5.16 1.45 12.81
CA PHE A 162 -4.72 0.24 12.09
C PHE A 162 -5.83 -0.79 11.84
N PRO A 163 -6.94 -0.88 12.63
CA PRO A 163 -8.03 -1.80 12.30
C PRO A 163 -8.66 -1.54 10.92
N ALA A 164 -8.58 -0.29 10.41
CA ALA A 164 -9.06 0.04 9.08
C ALA A 164 -8.32 -0.73 7.96
N LEU A 165 -7.05 -1.12 8.18
CA LEU A 165 -6.33 -1.99 7.24
C LEU A 165 -7.03 -3.34 7.07
N ASN A 166 -7.57 -3.90 8.15
CA ASN A 166 -8.28 -5.18 8.09
C ASN A 166 -9.62 -5.04 7.33
N GLU A 167 -10.29 -3.88 7.44
CA GLU A 167 -11.51 -3.60 6.66
C GLU A 167 -11.18 -3.48 5.16
N ALA A 168 -10.10 -2.78 4.81
CA ALA A 168 -9.63 -2.70 3.42
C ALA A 168 -9.29 -4.09 2.86
N LEU A 169 -8.61 -4.94 3.64
CA LEU A 169 -8.29 -6.32 3.24
C LEU A 169 -9.53 -7.19 3.06
N LYS A 170 -10.58 -6.99 3.87
CA LYS A 170 -11.86 -7.69 3.71
C LYS A 170 -12.61 -7.27 2.45
N SER A 171 -12.46 -6.03 2.01
CA SER A 171 -13.08 -5.52 0.77
C SER A 171 -12.26 -5.82 -0.49
N PHE A 172 -11.02 -6.28 -0.33
CA PHE A 172 -10.12 -6.57 -1.44
C PHE A 172 -10.69 -7.66 -2.35
N ALA A 173 -10.73 -7.38 -3.64
CA ALA A 173 -11.13 -8.32 -4.68
C ALA A 173 -10.19 -8.24 -5.87
N TYR A 174 -9.49 -9.35 -6.16
CA TYR A 174 -8.65 -9.51 -7.34
C TYR A 174 -9.51 -9.48 -8.61
N MET A 175 -9.01 -8.82 -9.62
CA MET A 175 -9.60 -8.75 -10.94
C MET A 175 -8.60 -9.32 -11.95
N LYS A 176 -9.04 -10.37 -12.68
CA LYS A 176 -8.23 -10.93 -13.76
C LYS A 176 -8.13 -9.89 -14.88
N VAL A 177 -6.90 -9.56 -15.25
CA VAL A 177 -6.64 -8.79 -16.48
C VAL A 177 -6.53 -9.80 -17.62
N GLU A 178 -7.37 -9.70 -18.62
CA GLU A 178 -7.24 -10.46 -19.86
C GLU A 178 -6.09 -9.83 -20.65
N GLY A 179 -4.95 -10.53 -20.66
CA GLY A 179 -3.77 -10.06 -21.37
C GLY A 179 -3.95 -10.23 -22.87
N ASP A 180 -3.55 -9.20 -23.58
CA ASP A 180 -3.20 -9.12 -25.01
C ASP A 180 -4.09 -9.91 -25.97
N HIS A 181 -5.06 -9.22 -26.54
CA HIS A 181 -5.34 -9.44 -27.95
C HIS A 181 -4.06 -9.11 -28.72
N LYS A 182 -3.28 -10.15 -29.09
CA LYS A 182 -2.24 -10.03 -30.11
C LYS A 182 -2.88 -9.32 -31.29
N GLN A 183 -2.48 -8.08 -31.52
CA GLN A 183 -2.75 -7.43 -32.80
C GLN A 183 -2.02 -8.26 -33.86
N HIS A 184 -2.79 -8.94 -34.66
CA HIS A 184 -2.35 -9.59 -35.90
C HIS A 184 -2.24 -8.55 -37.01
#